data_0cf25456627ed58a365fdbdc20184cfa
#
_entry.id   0cf25456627ed58a365fdbdc20184cfa
#
_cell.length_a   1.000
_cell.length_b   1.000
_cell.length_c   1.000
_cell.angle_alpha   90.00
_cell.angle_beta   90.00
_cell.angle_gamma   90.00
#
_symmetry.space_group_name_H-M   'P 1'
#
loop_
_entity.id
_entity.type
_entity.pdbx_description
1 polymer ?
#
loop_
_entity_poly.entity_id
_entity_poly.type
_entity_poly.pdbx_seq_one_letter_code
_entity_poly.pdbx_strand_id
1 'polypeptide(L)'
;MKKNKKWTVLALICLLMLMVLPVKAETAGSIAIQLHSGAEEVEMTLYKVAAYADEEYTMTEEFQGCGITTKQLSEAKNVSQITETLEKYVAAQKLKGIQKTKKANEKLLYEGLLPGMYFAVQTAGQDKALAESALILLPSTESGEKNYHPEVTVKCVSQVGAVILNKTDPDGNVLEGACLDR
;
A
#
# COMPACT_ATOMS: atom_id res chain seq x y z
N MET A 1 -26.33 -2.47 61.64
CA MET A 1 -25.37 -2.85 60.53
C MET A 1 -25.89 -2.45 59.15
N LYS A 2 -26.15 -1.18 58.85
CA LYS A 2 -26.66 -0.71 57.55
C LYS A 2 -25.74 0.36 56.85
N LYS A 3 -24.61 0.72 57.46
CA LYS A 3 -23.73 1.80 56.98
C LYS A 3 -22.69 1.37 55.92
N ASN A 4 -22.36 0.11 55.79
CA ASN A 4 -21.24 -0.34 54.95
C ASN A 4 -21.60 -0.57 53.47
N LYS A 5 -22.90 -0.73 53.12
CA LYS A 5 -23.32 -0.96 51.75
C LYS A 5 -23.11 0.29 50.82
N LYS A 6 -23.26 1.49 51.36
CA LYS A 6 -23.06 2.72 50.58
C LYS A 6 -21.58 2.97 50.26
N TRP A 7 -20.68 2.63 51.16
CA TRP A 7 -19.25 2.76 51.00
C TRP A 7 -18.69 1.74 50.00
N THR A 8 -19.19 0.50 50.00
CA THR A 8 -18.82 -0.53 49.04
C THR A 8 -19.29 -0.19 47.60
N VAL A 9 -20.48 0.40 47.45
CA VAL A 9 -21.00 0.87 46.17
C VAL A 9 -20.18 2.07 45.66
N LEU A 10 -19.82 3.01 46.53
CA LEU A 10 -18.99 4.15 46.18
C LEU A 10 -17.56 3.72 45.73
N ALA A 11 -16.96 2.77 46.46
CA ALA A 11 -15.65 2.19 46.11
C ALA A 11 -15.70 1.43 44.78
N LEU A 12 -16.80 0.72 44.50
CA LEU A 12 -16.98 0.01 43.22
C LEU A 12 -17.13 0.97 42.04
N ILE A 13 -17.84 2.12 42.21
CA ILE A 13 -18.00 3.15 41.21
C ILE A 13 -16.64 3.87 40.93
N CYS A 14 -15.86 4.16 41.99
CA CYS A 14 -14.52 4.73 41.82
C CYS A 14 -13.56 3.75 41.12
N LEU A 15 -13.67 2.45 41.39
CA LEU A 15 -12.87 1.42 40.73
C LEU A 15 -13.24 1.28 39.23
N LEU A 16 -14.50 1.42 38.87
CA LEU A 16 -14.98 1.43 37.49
C LEU A 16 -14.56 2.68 36.72
N MET A 17 -14.47 3.83 37.38
CA MET A 17 -13.98 5.07 36.75
C MET A 17 -12.47 5.07 36.50
N LEU A 18 -11.68 4.28 37.20
CA LEU A 18 -10.23 4.13 36.99
C LEU A 18 -9.87 3.26 35.78
N MET A 19 -10.84 2.57 35.16
CA MET A 19 -10.61 1.74 33.97
C MET A 19 -10.81 2.47 32.65
N VAL A 20 -11.16 3.76 32.66
CA VAL A 20 -11.15 4.58 31.44
C VAL A 20 -9.73 5.10 31.23
N LEU A 21 -8.84 4.22 30.78
CA LEU A 21 -7.56 4.65 30.22
C LEU A 21 -7.89 5.52 29.01
N PRO A 22 -7.29 6.73 28.90
CA PRO A 22 -7.46 7.51 27.70
C PRO A 22 -6.87 6.71 26.52
N VAL A 23 -7.74 6.12 25.73
CA VAL A 23 -7.34 5.58 24.43
C VAL A 23 -6.83 6.78 23.64
N LYS A 24 -5.52 6.86 23.47
CA LYS A 24 -4.89 7.86 22.60
C LYS A 24 -5.48 7.61 21.21
N ALA A 25 -6.36 8.48 20.77
CA ALA A 25 -6.92 8.38 19.42
C ALA A 25 -5.76 8.49 18.43
N GLU A 26 -5.43 7.40 17.77
CA GLU A 26 -4.46 7.44 16.69
C GLU A 26 -5.03 8.31 15.58
N THR A 27 -4.22 9.28 15.12
CA THR A 27 -4.62 10.16 14.03
C THR A 27 -4.70 9.35 12.75
N ALA A 28 -5.92 9.13 12.26
CA ALA A 28 -6.13 8.50 10.98
C ALA A 28 -5.64 9.44 9.86
N GLY A 29 -4.95 8.86 8.88
CA GLY A 29 -4.44 9.58 7.72
C GLY A 29 -5.00 9.04 6.41
N SER A 30 -4.40 9.48 5.31
CA SER A 30 -4.70 8.98 3.96
C SER A 30 -3.42 8.87 3.14
N ILE A 31 -3.44 7.98 2.14
CA ILE A 31 -2.39 7.86 1.14
C ILE A 31 -3.01 8.11 -0.23
N ALA A 32 -2.45 9.04 -0.99
CA ALA A 32 -2.83 9.28 -2.37
C ALA A 32 -1.73 8.71 -3.30
N ILE A 33 -2.11 7.81 -4.21
CA ILE A 33 -1.20 7.26 -5.21
C ILE A 33 -1.55 7.84 -6.57
N GLN A 34 -0.58 8.54 -7.18
CA GLN A 34 -0.66 9.06 -8.53
C GLN A 34 -0.02 8.06 -9.49
N LEU A 35 -0.81 7.57 -10.46
CA LEU A 35 -0.32 6.83 -11.62
C LEU A 35 -0.33 7.74 -12.85
N HIS A 36 0.55 7.46 -13.82
CA HIS A 36 0.58 8.23 -15.08
C HIS A 36 -0.73 8.07 -15.88
N SER A 37 -0.97 9.00 -16.80
CA SER A 37 -2.05 8.88 -17.80
C SER A 37 -1.84 7.62 -18.65
N GLY A 38 -2.93 6.93 -19.00
CA GLY A 38 -2.87 5.65 -19.71
C GLY A 38 -2.82 4.42 -18.80
N ALA A 39 -2.82 4.61 -17.48
CA ALA A 39 -2.92 3.54 -16.47
C ALA A 39 -4.36 3.32 -15.98
N GLU A 40 -5.34 3.75 -16.74
CA GLU A 40 -6.76 3.51 -16.45
C GLU A 40 -7.03 2.00 -16.39
N GLU A 41 -7.92 1.61 -15.47
CA GLU A 41 -8.25 0.21 -15.17
C GLU A 41 -7.14 -0.59 -14.45
N VAL A 42 -6.00 0.04 -14.12
CA VAL A 42 -5.00 -0.57 -13.22
C VAL A 42 -5.56 -0.60 -11.81
N GLU A 43 -5.52 -1.77 -11.18
CA GLU A 43 -5.87 -1.93 -9.77
C GLU A 43 -4.60 -1.99 -8.93
N MET A 44 -4.57 -1.17 -7.88
CA MET A 44 -3.53 -1.22 -6.86
C MET A 44 -4.13 -1.68 -5.53
N THR A 45 -3.45 -2.60 -4.87
CA THR A 45 -3.82 -3.07 -3.53
C THR A 45 -2.81 -2.55 -2.52
N LEU A 46 -3.33 -1.96 -1.45
CA LEU A 46 -2.56 -1.42 -0.34
C LEU A 46 -2.63 -2.38 0.86
N TYR A 47 -1.46 -2.80 1.36
CA TYR A 47 -1.31 -3.66 2.52
C TYR A 47 -0.62 -2.90 3.65
N LYS A 48 -1.09 -3.04 4.90
CA LYS A 48 -0.38 -2.53 6.07
C LYS A 48 0.64 -3.57 6.52
N VAL A 49 1.91 -3.32 6.27
CA VAL A 49 3.01 -4.25 6.57
C VAL A 49 3.45 -4.14 8.03
N ALA A 50 3.53 -2.92 8.55
CA ALA A 50 3.87 -2.67 9.95
C ALA A 50 2.99 -1.57 10.54
N ALA A 51 2.65 -1.70 11.82
CA ALA A 51 2.03 -0.65 12.61
C ALA A 51 3.10 0.29 13.17
N TYR A 52 2.76 1.58 13.32
CA TYR A 52 3.62 2.58 13.96
C TYR A 52 2.93 3.08 15.22
N ALA A 53 3.51 2.79 16.37
CA ALA A 53 3.05 3.25 17.67
C ALA A 53 4.26 3.52 18.57
N ASP A 54 4.14 4.51 19.44
CA ASP A 54 5.19 4.86 20.41
C ASP A 54 6.59 5.05 19.78
N GLU A 55 6.61 5.64 18.57
CA GLU A 55 7.81 5.89 17.76
C GLU A 55 8.53 4.63 17.23
N GLU A 56 7.90 3.48 17.32
CA GLU A 56 8.42 2.20 16.83
C GLU A 56 7.52 1.56 15.78
N TYR A 57 8.14 0.80 14.87
CA TYR A 57 7.44 -0.03 13.89
C TYR A 57 7.39 -1.47 14.38
N THR A 58 6.19 -2.04 14.37
CA THR A 58 5.95 -3.46 14.67
C THR A 58 5.29 -4.12 13.48
N MET A 59 5.86 -5.23 13.00
CA MET A 59 5.26 -6.00 11.89
C MET A 59 3.83 -6.43 12.25
N THR A 60 2.91 -6.28 11.31
CA THR A 60 1.56 -6.84 11.48
C THR A 60 1.62 -8.36 11.50
N GLU A 61 0.66 -9.01 12.15
CA GLU A 61 0.60 -10.46 12.27
C GLU A 61 0.68 -11.17 10.91
N GLU A 62 0.00 -10.60 9.90
CA GLU A 62 -0.03 -11.13 8.53
C GLU A 62 1.34 -11.11 7.86
N PHE A 63 2.25 -10.22 8.26
CA PHE A 63 3.57 -10.05 7.64
C PHE A 63 4.74 -10.56 8.49
N GLN A 64 4.51 -11.11 9.70
CA GLN A 64 5.60 -11.65 10.54
C GLN A 64 6.42 -12.75 9.86
N GLY A 65 5.80 -13.50 8.93
CA GLY A 65 6.45 -14.58 8.19
C GLY A 65 7.09 -14.18 6.86
N CYS A 66 7.11 -12.89 6.48
CA CYS A 66 7.56 -12.45 5.15
C CYS A 66 9.09 -12.48 4.96
N GLY A 67 9.86 -12.77 6.01
CA GLY A 67 11.32 -12.80 5.95
C GLY A 67 11.99 -11.42 5.94
N ILE A 68 11.22 -10.34 6.12
CA ILE A 68 11.71 -8.97 6.21
C ILE A 68 11.52 -8.49 7.65
N THR A 69 12.50 -7.73 8.15
CA THR A 69 12.44 -7.11 9.49
C THR A 69 12.04 -5.65 9.40
N THR A 70 11.48 -5.10 10.48
CA THR A 70 11.15 -3.67 10.59
C THR A 70 12.40 -2.78 10.39
N LYS A 71 13.57 -3.26 10.79
CA LYS A 71 14.85 -2.56 10.57
C LYS A 71 15.17 -2.43 9.07
N GLN A 72 15.03 -3.51 8.30
CA GLN A 72 15.23 -3.46 6.84
C GLN A 72 14.26 -2.51 6.15
N LEU A 73 13.01 -2.49 6.60
CA LEU A 73 11.99 -1.58 6.11
C LEU A 73 12.32 -0.11 6.41
N SER A 74 12.78 0.19 7.63
CA SER A 74 13.06 1.56 8.06
C SER A 74 14.36 2.14 7.47
N GLU A 75 15.36 1.30 7.21
CA GLU A 75 16.63 1.74 6.61
C GLU A 75 16.52 2.07 5.13
N ALA A 76 15.42 1.71 4.46
CA ALA A 76 15.14 1.93 3.04
C ALA A 76 16.30 1.54 2.08
N LYS A 77 17.18 0.65 2.53
CA LYS A 77 18.23 0.06 1.70
C LYS A 77 17.64 -1.08 0.90
N ASN A 78 17.96 -1.14 -0.39
CA ASN A 78 17.47 -2.20 -1.29
C ASN A 78 15.93 -2.29 -1.40
N VAL A 79 15.26 -1.15 -1.53
CA VAL A 79 13.78 -1.07 -1.65
C VAL A 79 13.25 -2.05 -2.69
N SER A 80 13.90 -2.17 -3.86
CA SER A 80 13.47 -3.09 -4.92
C SER A 80 13.46 -4.55 -4.47
N GLN A 81 14.46 -4.98 -3.69
CA GLN A 81 14.50 -6.35 -3.16
C GLN A 81 13.41 -6.59 -2.11
N ILE A 82 13.15 -5.57 -1.29
CA ILE A 82 12.11 -5.62 -0.27
C ILE A 82 10.74 -5.72 -0.95
N THR A 83 10.44 -4.86 -1.92
CA THR A 83 9.15 -4.87 -2.63
C THR A 83 8.95 -6.18 -3.38
N GLU A 84 9.97 -6.72 -4.07
CA GLU A 84 9.91 -8.03 -4.73
C GLU A 84 9.61 -9.17 -3.75
N THR A 85 10.19 -9.13 -2.56
CA THR A 85 9.94 -10.13 -1.52
C THR A 85 8.50 -10.03 -1.01
N LEU A 86 8.00 -8.81 -0.78
CA LEU A 86 6.62 -8.58 -0.36
C LEU A 86 5.62 -8.98 -1.44
N GLU A 87 5.88 -8.70 -2.72
CA GLU A 87 5.04 -9.14 -3.84
C GLU A 87 4.85 -10.66 -3.85
N LYS A 88 5.97 -11.39 -3.79
CA LYS A 88 5.96 -12.86 -3.73
C LYS A 88 5.19 -13.35 -2.51
N TYR A 89 5.38 -12.70 -1.37
CA TYR A 89 4.74 -13.09 -0.13
C TYR A 89 3.23 -12.88 -0.16
N VAL A 90 2.74 -11.69 -0.54
CA VAL A 90 1.30 -11.40 -0.60
C VAL A 90 0.59 -12.31 -1.60
N ALA A 91 1.23 -12.61 -2.73
CA ALA A 91 0.70 -13.53 -3.74
C ALA A 91 0.63 -14.97 -3.21
N ALA A 92 1.71 -15.48 -2.58
CA ALA A 92 1.77 -16.83 -2.04
C ALA A 92 0.77 -17.05 -0.89
N GLN A 93 0.63 -16.06 0.01
CA GLN A 93 -0.29 -16.13 1.15
C GLN A 93 -1.73 -15.71 0.80
N LYS A 94 -1.95 -15.21 -0.42
CA LYS A 94 -3.26 -14.68 -0.88
C LYS A 94 -3.84 -13.66 0.10
N LEU A 95 -2.99 -12.77 0.59
CA LEU A 95 -3.38 -11.75 1.55
C LEU A 95 -4.42 -10.80 0.94
N LYS A 96 -5.29 -10.29 1.79
CA LYS A 96 -6.29 -9.30 1.39
C LYS A 96 -5.84 -7.91 1.83
N GLY A 97 -5.87 -6.95 0.90
CA GLY A 97 -5.57 -5.55 1.15
C GLY A 97 -6.73 -4.65 0.73
N ILE A 98 -6.50 -3.35 0.80
CA ILE A 98 -7.46 -2.35 0.34
C ILE A 98 -7.23 -2.13 -1.15
N GLN A 99 -8.20 -2.54 -1.98
CA GLN A 99 -8.13 -2.46 -3.44
C GLN A 99 -8.76 -1.18 -3.95
N LYS A 100 -8.09 -0.54 -4.91
CA LYS A 100 -8.62 0.60 -5.67
C LYS A 100 -8.20 0.51 -7.13
N THR A 101 -9.18 0.73 -8.03
CA THR A 101 -8.94 0.76 -9.47
C THR A 101 -8.83 2.21 -9.93
N LYS A 102 -7.79 2.52 -10.72
CA LYS A 102 -7.58 3.86 -11.28
C LYS A 102 -8.65 4.16 -12.33
N LYS A 103 -9.31 5.30 -12.15
CA LYS A 103 -10.17 5.94 -13.15
C LYS A 103 -9.44 7.08 -13.83
N ALA A 104 -9.93 7.47 -15.01
CA ALA A 104 -9.36 8.59 -15.76
C ALA A 104 -9.25 9.85 -14.88
N ASN A 105 -8.08 10.49 -14.91
CA ASN A 105 -7.77 11.74 -14.19
C ASN A 105 -7.93 11.72 -12.66
N GLU A 106 -8.12 10.54 -12.05
CA GLU A 106 -8.23 10.39 -10.60
C GLU A 106 -6.94 9.83 -9.99
N LYS A 107 -6.64 10.23 -8.75
CA LYS A 107 -5.65 9.56 -7.89
C LYS A 107 -6.33 8.43 -7.15
N LEU A 108 -5.56 7.39 -6.82
CA LEU A 108 -6.03 6.34 -5.92
C LEU A 108 -5.92 6.86 -4.48
N LEU A 109 -7.03 7.21 -3.86
CA LEU A 109 -7.07 7.76 -2.50
C LEU A 109 -7.49 6.69 -1.50
N TYR A 110 -6.62 6.35 -0.56
CA TYR A 110 -6.86 5.44 0.55
C TYR A 110 -7.00 6.26 1.83
N GLU A 111 -8.16 6.21 2.47
CA GLU A 111 -8.51 7.03 3.63
C GLU A 111 -8.72 6.18 4.89
N GLY A 112 -8.73 6.83 6.06
CA GLY A 112 -8.97 6.18 7.34
C GLY A 112 -7.84 5.23 7.77
N LEU A 113 -6.63 5.48 7.28
CA LEU A 113 -5.47 4.64 7.54
C LEU A 113 -4.83 5.01 8.88
N LEU A 114 -4.56 4.02 9.71
CA LEU A 114 -3.79 4.19 10.94
C LEU A 114 -2.29 4.30 10.63
N PRO A 115 -1.50 4.99 11.47
CA PRO A 115 -0.05 5.09 11.30
C PRO A 115 0.61 3.73 11.10
N GLY A 116 1.59 3.69 10.18
CA GLY A 116 2.25 2.45 9.84
C GLY A 116 3.07 2.53 8.55
N MET A 117 3.57 1.39 8.13
CA MET A 117 4.22 1.22 6.85
C MET A 117 3.31 0.43 5.92
N TYR A 118 3.10 0.95 4.73
CA TYR A 118 2.21 0.40 3.74
C TYR A 118 2.97 -0.05 2.50
N PHE A 119 2.52 -1.15 1.93
CA PHE A 119 3.01 -1.69 0.68
C PHE A 119 1.90 -1.62 -0.37
N ALA A 120 2.16 -0.91 -1.45
CA ALA A 120 1.26 -0.79 -2.60
C ALA A 120 1.79 -1.62 -3.75
N VAL A 121 0.94 -2.47 -4.33
CA VAL A 121 1.28 -3.35 -5.45
C VAL A 121 0.13 -3.44 -6.42
N GLN A 122 0.45 -3.57 -7.72
CA GLN A 122 -0.55 -3.80 -8.76
C GLN A 122 -1.10 -5.23 -8.66
N THR A 123 -2.43 -5.35 -8.63
CA THR A 123 -3.13 -6.64 -8.54
C THR A 123 -3.98 -6.98 -9.76
N ALA A 124 -4.33 -5.97 -10.60
CA ALA A 124 -5.00 -6.20 -11.87
C ALA A 124 -4.66 -5.10 -12.90
N GLY A 125 -5.01 -5.32 -14.17
CA GLY A 125 -4.79 -4.38 -15.26
C GLY A 125 -3.38 -4.40 -15.83
N GLN A 126 -2.63 -5.50 -15.69
CA GLN A 126 -1.27 -5.64 -16.22
C GLN A 126 -1.22 -5.61 -17.75
N ASP A 127 -2.33 -5.93 -18.41
CA ASP A 127 -2.51 -5.84 -19.85
C ASP A 127 -2.64 -4.39 -20.36
N LYS A 128 -2.96 -3.45 -19.47
CA LYS A 128 -3.09 -2.02 -19.75
C LYS A 128 -1.80 -1.26 -19.48
N ALA A 129 -1.26 -1.48 -18.30
CA ALA A 129 -0.02 -0.84 -17.86
C ALA A 129 0.65 -1.64 -16.75
N LEU A 130 1.97 -1.48 -16.59
CA LEU A 130 2.73 -2.02 -15.48
C LEU A 130 3.10 -0.90 -14.53
N ALA A 131 2.61 -0.98 -13.29
CA ALA A 131 2.94 -0.07 -12.21
C ALA A 131 3.98 -0.68 -11.27
N GLU A 132 4.99 0.09 -10.90
CA GLU A 132 5.97 -0.32 -9.90
C GLU A 132 5.30 -0.41 -8.51
N SER A 133 5.81 -1.30 -7.68
CA SER A 133 5.39 -1.38 -6.27
C SER A 133 6.07 -0.31 -5.43
N ALA A 134 5.40 0.11 -4.36
CA ALA A 134 5.90 1.17 -3.49
C ALA A 134 5.77 0.83 -2.01
N LEU A 135 6.75 1.26 -1.22
CA LEU A 135 6.68 1.32 0.25
C LEU A 135 6.36 2.75 0.67
N ILE A 136 5.37 2.92 1.52
CA ILE A 136 4.85 4.23 1.91
C ILE A 136 4.76 4.30 3.43
N LEU A 137 5.36 5.31 4.02
CA LEU A 137 5.28 5.60 5.44
C LEU A 137 4.07 6.49 5.74
N LEU A 138 3.34 6.18 6.78
CA LEU A 138 2.27 7.00 7.32
C LEU A 138 2.45 7.14 8.84
N PRO A 139 2.74 8.33 9.39
CA PRO A 139 3.05 9.55 8.64
C PRO A 139 4.37 9.48 7.88
N SER A 140 4.46 10.16 6.74
CA SER A 140 5.74 10.46 6.10
C SER A 140 6.40 11.63 6.82
N THR A 141 7.73 11.75 6.69
CA THR A 141 8.47 12.90 7.21
C THR A 141 8.98 13.71 6.03
N GLU A 142 8.41 14.86 5.81
CA GLU A 142 8.84 15.83 4.82
C GLU A 142 9.28 17.11 5.53
N SER A 143 10.48 17.59 5.23
CA SER A 143 11.01 18.83 5.85
C SER A 143 11.02 18.85 7.39
N GLY A 144 11.04 17.67 8.04
CA GLY A 144 11.04 17.52 9.49
C GLY A 144 9.65 17.50 10.15
N GLU A 145 8.58 17.67 9.38
CA GLU A 145 7.22 17.62 9.87
C GLU A 145 6.54 16.28 9.50
N LYS A 146 5.65 15.80 10.38
CA LYS A 146 4.86 14.58 10.14
C LYS A 146 3.69 14.89 9.20
N ASN A 147 3.71 14.29 8.00
CA ASN A 147 2.61 14.39 7.04
C ASN A 147 1.74 13.13 7.11
N TYR A 148 0.49 13.28 7.54
CA TYR A 148 -0.50 12.20 7.61
C TYR A 148 -1.30 12.01 6.31
N HIS A 149 -0.98 12.78 5.27
CA HIS A 149 -1.63 12.72 3.96
C HIS A 149 -0.60 12.69 2.82
N PRO A 150 0.35 11.73 2.82
CA PRO A 150 1.36 11.66 1.77
C PRO A 150 0.76 11.42 0.40
N GLU A 151 1.35 12.05 -0.60
CA GLU A 151 1.09 11.80 -1.99
C GLU A 151 2.33 11.15 -2.61
N VAL A 152 2.14 9.99 -3.27
CA VAL A 152 3.22 9.21 -3.88
C VAL A 152 2.95 9.04 -5.37
N THR A 153 3.95 9.34 -6.19
CA THR A 153 3.90 9.05 -7.62
C THR A 153 4.56 7.71 -7.89
N VAL A 154 3.79 6.77 -8.43
CA VAL A 154 4.28 5.46 -8.83
C VAL A 154 4.56 5.46 -10.33
N LYS A 155 5.75 5.00 -10.71
CA LYS A 155 6.09 4.83 -12.12
C LYS A 155 5.20 3.77 -12.75
N CYS A 156 4.72 4.08 -13.95
CA CYS A 156 3.84 3.21 -14.69
C CYS A 156 4.22 3.25 -16.17
N VAL A 157 4.35 2.06 -16.76
CA VAL A 157 4.64 1.91 -18.20
C VAL A 157 3.39 1.39 -18.87
N SER A 158 2.85 2.16 -19.82
CA SER A 158 1.71 1.70 -20.62
C SER A 158 2.13 0.52 -21.50
N GLN A 159 1.32 -0.55 -21.44
CA GLN A 159 1.49 -1.73 -22.30
C GLN A 159 0.82 -1.57 -23.68
N VAL A 160 0.22 -0.41 -23.93
CA VAL A 160 -0.46 -0.14 -25.20
C VAL A 160 0.57 0.27 -26.24
N GLY A 161 1.08 -0.72 -26.95
CA GLY A 161 1.94 -0.52 -28.13
C GLY A 161 1.57 -1.52 -29.20
N ALA A 162 1.24 -1.05 -30.39
CA ALA A 162 1.15 -1.89 -31.60
C ALA A 162 2.41 -1.69 -32.42
N VAL A 163 3.12 -2.76 -32.69
CA VAL A 163 4.20 -2.75 -33.70
C VAL A 163 3.60 -3.31 -34.98
N ILE A 164 3.49 -2.46 -36.00
CA ILE A 164 3.09 -2.89 -37.34
C ILE A 164 4.40 -3.12 -38.11
N LEU A 165 4.69 -4.37 -38.41
CA LEU A 165 5.80 -4.76 -39.25
C LEU A 165 5.30 -4.97 -40.68
N ASN A 166 5.64 -4.05 -41.57
CA ASN A 166 5.42 -4.23 -43.01
C ASN A 166 6.68 -4.78 -43.63
N LYS A 167 6.59 -5.99 -44.17
CA LYS A 167 7.66 -6.55 -45.01
C LYS A 167 7.40 -6.14 -46.44
N THR A 168 8.34 -5.43 -47.04
CA THR A 168 8.26 -4.99 -48.44
C THR A 168 9.36 -5.65 -49.26
N ASP A 169 9.12 -5.80 -50.55
CA ASP A 169 10.17 -6.11 -51.54
C ASP A 169 11.09 -4.87 -51.77
N PRO A 170 12.19 -5.00 -52.54
CA PRO A 170 13.07 -3.89 -52.85
C PRO A 170 12.37 -2.72 -53.60
N ASP A 171 11.23 -2.97 -54.22
CA ASP A 171 10.42 -1.98 -54.95
C ASP A 171 9.36 -1.32 -54.09
N GLY A 172 9.27 -1.70 -52.79
CA GLY A 172 8.37 -1.12 -51.79
C GLY A 172 6.97 -1.74 -51.74
N ASN A 173 6.70 -2.84 -52.44
CA ASN A 173 5.39 -3.53 -52.38
C ASN A 173 5.30 -4.40 -51.14
N VAL A 174 4.13 -4.38 -50.50
CA VAL A 174 3.88 -5.23 -49.31
C VAL A 174 3.86 -6.70 -49.73
N LEU A 175 4.68 -7.53 -49.06
CA LEU A 175 4.70 -8.96 -49.28
C LEU A 175 3.62 -9.63 -48.42
N GLU A 176 2.58 -10.17 -49.08
CA GLU A 176 1.52 -10.95 -48.41
C GLU A 176 2.04 -12.33 -47.93
N GLY A 177 1.58 -12.78 -46.77
CA GLY A 177 1.88 -14.10 -46.24
C GLY A 177 3.23 -14.26 -45.54
N ALA A 178 3.95 -13.19 -45.20
CA ALA A 178 5.16 -13.25 -44.40
C ALA A 178 4.82 -13.54 -42.94
N CYS A 179 5.03 -14.78 -42.47
CA CYS A 179 5.01 -15.13 -41.05
C CYS A 179 6.34 -14.78 -40.40
N LEU A 180 6.27 -14.14 -39.22
CA LEU A 180 7.40 -14.05 -38.29
C LEU A 180 7.29 -15.25 -37.36
N ASP A 181 8.20 -16.21 -37.46
CA ASP A 181 8.37 -17.24 -36.45
C ASP A 181 8.91 -16.60 -35.15
N ARG A 182 8.31 -17.01 -34.04
CA ARG A 182 8.70 -16.55 -32.67
C ARG A 182 9.97 -17.24 -32.20
#